data_80391d7e07cdf72e7d0695beb02015a1
#
_entry.id   80391d7e07cdf72e7d0695beb02015a1
#
_cell.length_a   1.000
_cell.length_b   1.000
_cell.length_c   1.000
_cell.angle_alpha   90.00
_cell.angle_beta   90.00
_cell.angle_gamma   90.00
#
_symmetry.space_group_name_H-M   'P 1'
#
loop_
_entity.id
_entity.type
_entity.pdbx_description
1 polymer ?
#
loop_
_entity_poly.entity_id
_entity_poly.type
_entity_poly.pdbx_seq_one_letter_code
_entity_poly.pdbx_strand_id
1 'polypeptide(L)'
;MINKPLSQWDVVKVRINADDRDEHPAIIISPEEQCAHPHKAKLNVLYGSTRRPARDDSGTSVTLNGADGLEHQTNFDCSYLYTIDRAKISAHLGSVTHERRRQIGRKIIATYRLPM
;
A
#
# COMPACT_ATOMS: atom_id res chain seq x y z
N MET A 1 -16.90 -5.95 1.14
CA MET A 1 -16.34 -5.59 -0.18
C MET A 1 -16.78 -4.17 -0.54
N ILE A 2 -15.86 -3.34 -0.98
CA ILE A 2 -16.17 -1.96 -1.35
C ILE A 2 -16.69 -1.92 -2.79
N ASN A 3 -17.58 -0.97 -3.07
CA ASN A 3 -18.16 -0.79 -4.40
C ASN A 3 -17.43 0.26 -5.24
N LYS A 4 -16.40 0.89 -4.69
CA LYS A 4 -15.65 1.93 -5.38
C LYS A 4 -14.62 1.30 -6.31
N PRO A 5 -14.44 1.82 -7.55
CA PRO A 5 -13.34 1.37 -8.40
C PRO A 5 -12.00 1.61 -7.72
N LEU A 6 -11.09 0.66 -7.88
CA LEU A 6 -9.76 0.76 -7.32
C LEU A 6 -8.78 1.27 -8.38
N SER A 7 -7.78 2.00 -7.91
CA SER A 7 -6.73 2.56 -8.77
C SER A 7 -5.37 2.37 -8.14
N GLN A 8 -4.33 2.36 -8.97
CA GLN A 8 -2.96 2.41 -8.46
C GLN A 8 -2.79 3.64 -7.57
N TRP A 9 -2.06 3.50 -6.49
CA TRP A 9 -1.81 4.51 -5.46
C TRP A 9 -2.98 4.77 -4.52
N ASP A 10 -4.08 4.02 -4.64
CA ASP A 10 -5.13 4.10 -3.63
C ASP A 10 -4.62 3.59 -2.29
N VAL A 11 -5.02 4.29 -1.22
CA VAL A 11 -4.79 3.86 0.16
C VAL A 11 -6.07 3.18 0.63
N VAL A 12 -5.95 1.94 1.07
CA VAL A 12 -7.09 1.10 1.45
C VAL A 12 -6.84 0.44 2.79
N LYS A 13 -7.91 -0.10 3.39
CA LYS A 13 -7.79 -0.99 4.55
C LYS A 13 -7.97 -2.42 4.09
N VAL A 14 -7.11 -3.30 4.59
CA VAL A 14 -7.15 -4.71 4.27
C VAL A 14 -7.06 -5.57 5.53
N ARG A 15 -7.76 -6.69 5.50
CA ARG A 15 -7.66 -7.73 6.52
C ARG A 15 -6.95 -8.91 5.87
N ILE A 16 -5.74 -9.21 6.30
CA ILE A 16 -4.88 -10.21 5.67
C ILE A 16 -5.25 -11.60 6.12
N ASN A 17 -5.34 -11.79 7.43
CA ASN A 17 -5.68 -13.06 8.05
C ASN A 17 -7.04 -12.95 8.73
N ALA A 18 -7.80 -14.04 8.69
CA ALA A 18 -9.10 -14.08 9.35
C ALA A 18 -8.99 -13.82 10.86
N ASP A 19 -7.83 -14.13 11.45
CA ASP A 19 -7.57 -13.96 12.87
C ASP A 19 -7.10 -12.56 13.24
N ASP A 20 -6.81 -11.69 12.25
CA ASP A 20 -6.42 -10.33 12.54
C ASP A 20 -7.59 -9.55 13.12
N ARG A 21 -7.39 -9.00 14.31
CA ARG A 21 -8.39 -8.13 14.92
C ARG A 21 -8.49 -6.80 14.23
N ASP A 22 -7.38 -6.32 13.71
CA ASP A 22 -7.27 -5.01 13.09
C ASP A 22 -7.05 -5.13 11.60
N GLU A 23 -7.65 -4.20 10.88
CA GLU A 23 -7.36 -4.01 9.48
C GLU A 23 -6.14 -3.13 9.34
N HIS A 24 -5.33 -3.40 8.33
CA HIS A 24 -4.09 -2.68 8.08
C HIS A 24 -4.22 -1.75 6.88
N PRO A 25 -3.65 -0.55 6.93
CA PRO A 25 -3.58 0.29 5.75
C PRO A 25 -2.62 -0.31 4.73
N ALA A 26 -2.96 -0.18 3.47
CA ALA A 26 -2.14 -0.68 2.37
C ALA A 26 -2.24 0.30 1.19
N ILE A 27 -1.18 0.34 0.38
CA ILE A 27 -1.15 1.13 -0.84
C ILE A 27 -1.16 0.17 -2.02
N ILE A 28 -2.10 0.37 -2.94
CA ILE A 28 -2.18 -0.44 -4.15
C ILE A 28 -1.07 -0.02 -5.11
N ILE A 29 -0.24 -0.97 -5.51
CA ILE A 29 0.89 -0.76 -6.42
C ILE A 29 0.61 -1.36 -7.80
N SER A 30 -0.31 -2.32 -7.92
CA SER A 30 -0.68 -2.89 -9.20
C SER A 30 -1.07 -1.81 -10.21
N PRO A 31 -0.70 -1.97 -11.49
CA PRO A 31 -0.99 -0.94 -12.51
C PRO A 31 -2.49 -0.78 -12.74
N GLU A 32 -2.86 0.36 -13.31
CA GLU A 32 -4.26 0.76 -13.47
C GLU A 32 -5.09 -0.27 -14.21
N GLU A 33 -4.55 -0.87 -15.28
CA GLU A 33 -5.28 -1.87 -16.05
C GLU A 33 -5.63 -3.12 -15.23
N GLN A 34 -4.79 -3.49 -14.27
CA GLN A 34 -5.07 -4.61 -13.37
C GLN A 34 -6.09 -4.23 -12.30
N CYS A 35 -6.00 -3.01 -11.78
CA CYS A 35 -6.98 -2.52 -10.82
C CYS A 35 -8.37 -2.45 -11.43
N ALA A 36 -8.47 -1.99 -12.67
CA ALA A 36 -9.73 -1.82 -13.38
C ALA A 36 -10.33 -3.14 -13.88
N HIS A 37 -9.51 -4.20 -13.99
CA HIS A 37 -9.99 -5.48 -14.53
C HIS A 37 -10.83 -6.22 -13.49
N PRO A 38 -12.14 -6.42 -13.75
CA PRO A 38 -13.06 -6.97 -12.73
C PRO A 38 -12.73 -8.40 -12.30
N HIS A 39 -12.04 -9.16 -13.16
CA HIS A 39 -11.68 -10.56 -12.87
C HIS A 39 -10.28 -10.71 -12.29
N LYS A 40 -9.54 -9.63 -12.10
CA LYS A 40 -8.22 -9.68 -11.45
C LYS A 40 -8.42 -9.80 -9.95
N ALA A 41 -8.33 -11.03 -9.44
CA ALA A 41 -8.58 -11.32 -8.03
C ALA A 41 -7.45 -10.84 -7.11
N LYS A 42 -6.21 -10.81 -7.60
CA LYS A 42 -5.02 -10.50 -6.80
C LYS A 42 -4.45 -9.14 -7.17
N LEU A 43 -4.07 -8.37 -6.16
CA LEU A 43 -3.41 -7.07 -6.34
C LEU A 43 -2.16 -7.02 -5.47
N ASN A 44 -1.14 -6.33 -5.95
CA ASN A 44 0.09 -6.09 -5.19
C ASN A 44 -0.03 -4.81 -4.39
N VAL A 45 0.37 -4.86 -3.12
CA VAL A 45 0.25 -3.73 -2.20
C VAL A 45 1.51 -3.60 -1.35
N LEU A 46 1.72 -2.39 -0.83
CA LEU A 46 2.63 -2.13 0.28
C LEU A 46 1.82 -2.08 1.56
N TYR A 47 2.35 -2.66 2.63
CA TYR A 47 1.72 -2.61 3.94
C TYR A 47 2.21 -1.46 4.77
N GLY A 48 1.26 -0.84 5.49
CA GLY A 48 1.55 0.19 6.45
C GLY A 48 1.48 -0.31 7.88
N SER A 49 2.27 0.30 8.75
CA SER A 49 2.28 0.05 10.18
C SER A 49 2.27 1.37 10.93
N THR A 50 1.40 1.47 11.93
CA THR A 50 1.38 2.62 12.83
C THR A 50 2.41 2.48 13.95
N ARG A 51 3.00 1.29 14.10
CA ARG A 51 4.10 1.10 15.03
C ARG A 51 5.30 1.91 14.56
N ARG A 52 5.82 2.74 15.45
CA ARG A 52 7.12 3.36 15.19
C ARG A 52 8.16 2.26 15.11
N PRO A 53 8.84 2.08 13.96
CA PRO A 53 10.05 1.31 13.99
C PRO A 53 10.99 1.99 14.97
N ALA A 54 11.68 1.23 15.81
CA ALA A 54 12.63 1.77 16.76
C ALA A 54 13.69 2.61 16.05
N ARG A 55 14.01 2.26 14.81
CA ARG A 55 14.83 3.04 13.89
C ARG A 55 14.49 2.65 12.47
N ASP A 56 14.27 3.64 11.61
CA ASP A 56 14.21 3.39 10.17
C ASP A 56 15.59 3.61 9.58
N ASP A 57 16.51 2.68 9.88
CA ASP A 57 17.87 2.72 9.39
C ASP A 57 18.00 2.11 7.99
N SER A 58 16.95 1.46 7.49
CA SER A 58 17.01 0.79 6.20
C SER A 58 16.91 1.74 5.01
N GLY A 59 16.33 2.93 5.21
CA GLY A 59 16.08 3.87 4.12
C GLY A 59 15.03 3.40 3.14
N THR A 60 14.30 2.31 3.45
CA THR A 60 13.31 1.71 2.55
C THR A 60 11.88 2.12 2.87
N SER A 61 11.65 2.84 3.97
CA SER A 61 10.31 3.20 4.40
C SER A 61 9.94 4.62 3.98
N VAL A 62 8.65 4.84 3.77
CA VAL A 62 8.04 6.16 3.54
C VAL A 62 6.91 6.34 4.53
N THR A 63 6.85 7.49 5.17
CA THR A 63 5.80 7.82 6.13
C THR A 63 4.71 8.65 5.45
N LEU A 64 3.47 8.19 5.56
CA LEU A 64 2.29 8.88 5.06
C LEU A 64 1.45 9.39 6.23
N ASN A 65 0.55 10.33 5.95
CA ASN A 65 -0.26 10.99 6.98
C ASN A 65 -1.66 11.34 6.45
N GLY A 66 -2.34 12.27 7.11
CA GLY A 66 -3.69 12.67 6.73
C GLY A 66 -3.83 13.22 5.32
N ALA A 67 -2.76 13.78 4.73
CA ALA A 67 -2.79 14.25 3.34
C ALA A 67 -3.03 13.11 2.36
N ASP A 68 -2.70 11.89 2.75
CA ASP A 68 -2.88 10.67 1.95
C ASP A 68 -4.15 9.91 2.36
N GLY A 69 -4.95 10.46 3.26
CA GLY A 69 -6.22 9.86 3.70
C GLY A 69 -6.13 9.00 4.96
N LEU A 70 -5.00 9.01 5.66
CA LEU A 70 -4.80 8.19 6.84
C LEU A 70 -5.19 8.93 8.12
N GLU A 71 -5.77 8.20 9.09
CA GLU A 71 -6.10 8.75 10.41
C GLU A 71 -4.85 9.03 11.24
N HIS A 72 -3.85 8.17 11.10
CA HIS A 72 -2.61 8.24 11.85
C HIS A 72 -1.42 8.25 10.91
N GLN A 73 -0.33 8.84 11.38
CA GLN A 73 0.93 8.73 10.69
C GLN A 73 1.29 7.24 10.55
N THR A 74 1.54 6.80 9.32
CA THR A 74 1.72 5.39 9.00
C THR A 74 3.00 5.21 8.20
N ASN A 75 3.79 4.23 8.57
CA ASN A 75 5.04 3.91 7.90
C ASN A 75 4.86 2.74 6.96
N PHE A 76 5.26 2.90 5.70
CA PHE A 76 5.16 1.87 4.66
C PHE A 76 6.55 1.39 4.26
N ASP A 77 6.80 0.09 4.40
CA ASP A 77 8.05 -0.51 3.97
C ASP A 77 7.97 -0.79 2.47
N CYS A 78 8.80 -0.08 1.70
CA CYS A 78 8.84 -0.20 0.24
C CYS A 78 9.72 -1.35 -0.25
N SER A 79 10.38 -2.07 0.66
CA SER A 79 11.23 -3.19 0.31
C SER A 79 10.46 -4.49 0.12
N TYR A 80 9.17 -4.51 0.43
CA TYR A 80 8.39 -5.73 0.40
C TYR A 80 7.00 -5.50 -0.19
N LEU A 81 6.70 -6.21 -1.28
CA LEU A 81 5.38 -6.21 -1.89
C LEU A 81 4.60 -7.45 -1.47
N TYR A 82 3.38 -7.23 -1.04
CA TYR A 82 2.45 -8.31 -0.73
C TYR A 82 1.43 -8.46 -1.83
N THR A 83 1.00 -9.68 -2.08
CA THR A 83 -0.12 -9.96 -2.97
C THR A 83 -1.34 -10.30 -2.11
N ILE A 84 -2.41 -9.56 -2.31
CA ILE A 84 -3.65 -9.76 -1.53
C ILE A 84 -4.82 -10.07 -2.46
N ASP A 85 -5.85 -10.70 -1.91
CA ASP A 85 -7.12 -10.84 -2.60
C ASP A 85 -7.87 -9.52 -2.58
N ARG A 86 -8.39 -9.10 -3.73
CA ARG A 86 -9.22 -7.90 -3.85
C ARG A 86 -10.37 -7.92 -2.83
N ALA A 87 -10.94 -9.09 -2.57
CA ALA A 87 -12.04 -9.26 -1.62
C ALA A 87 -11.65 -8.94 -0.17
N LYS A 88 -10.36 -8.89 0.15
CA LYS A 88 -9.87 -8.53 1.48
C LYS A 88 -9.86 -7.02 1.74
N ILE A 89 -10.07 -6.22 0.72
CA ILE A 89 -10.13 -4.76 0.86
C ILE A 89 -11.49 -4.39 1.43
N SER A 90 -11.49 -3.74 2.59
CA SER A 90 -12.71 -3.41 3.32
C SER A 90 -13.10 -1.94 3.19
N ALA A 91 -12.15 -1.05 2.93
CA ALA A 91 -12.42 0.38 2.84
C ALA A 91 -11.41 1.09 1.95
N HIS A 92 -11.83 2.19 1.35
CA HIS A 92 -10.98 3.12 0.63
C HIS A 92 -10.72 4.32 1.53
N LEU A 93 -9.47 4.66 1.77
CA LEU A 93 -9.09 5.74 2.67
C LEU A 93 -8.73 7.03 1.94
N GLY A 94 -8.05 6.91 0.82
CA GLY A 94 -7.58 8.07 0.07
C GLY A 94 -6.67 7.65 -1.06
N SER A 95 -5.78 8.55 -1.43
CA SER A 95 -4.82 8.33 -2.51
C SER A 95 -3.50 8.97 -2.12
N VAL A 96 -2.40 8.33 -2.48
CA VAL A 96 -1.06 8.84 -2.20
C VAL A 96 -0.84 10.12 -3.01
N THR A 97 -0.29 11.16 -2.36
CA THR A 97 0.04 12.41 -3.05
C THR A 97 1.14 12.18 -4.08
N HIS A 98 1.21 13.05 -5.11
CA HIS A 98 2.21 12.90 -6.17
C HIS A 98 3.64 12.91 -5.65
N GLU A 99 3.93 13.75 -4.67
CA GLU A 99 5.25 13.80 -4.06
C GLU A 99 5.62 12.47 -3.41
N ARG A 100 4.69 11.89 -2.65
CA ARG A 100 4.90 10.61 -1.98
C ARG A 100 5.01 9.45 -2.98
N ARG A 101 4.27 9.51 -4.08
CA ARG A 101 4.38 8.50 -5.15
C ARG A 101 5.80 8.42 -5.69
N ARG A 102 6.43 9.56 -5.90
CA ARG A 102 7.82 9.63 -6.35
C ARG A 102 8.77 9.02 -5.35
N GLN A 103 8.61 9.35 -4.06
CA GLN A 103 9.44 8.80 -2.99
C GLN A 103 9.31 7.27 -2.94
N ILE A 104 8.09 6.77 -2.95
CA ILE A 104 7.81 5.34 -2.90
C ILE A 104 8.38 4.63 -4.13
N GLY A 105 8.10 5.16 -5.32
CA GLY A 105 8.58 4.58 -6.57
C GLY A 105 10.10 4.46 -6.62
N ARG A 106 10.82 5.50 -6.22
CA ARG A 106 12.28 5.48 -6.16
C ARG A 106 12.81 4.43 -5.20
N LYS A 107 12.16 4.28 -4.03
CA LYS A 107 12.57 3.29 -3.04
C LYS A 107 12.32 1.87 -3.51
N ILE A 108 11.20 1.62 -4.19
CA ILE A 108 10.91 0.30 -4.77
C ILE A 108 11.97 -0.05 -5.81
N ILE A 109 12.24 0.86 -6.73
CA ILE A 109 13.24 0.65 -7.79
C ILE A 109 14.62 0.39 -7.18
N ALA A 110 15.01 1.20 -6.19
CA ALA A 110 16.30 1.05 -5.54
C ALA A 110 16.43 -0.28 -4.79
N THR A 111 15.34 -0.78 -4.23
CA THR A 111 15.34 -2.04 -3.48
C THR A 111 15.60 -3.24 -4.39
N TYR A 112 14.96 -3.29 -5.54
CA TYR A 112 15.01 -4.47 -6.39
C TYR A 112 16.21 -4.50 -7.34
N ARG A 113 16.83 -3.38 -7.64
CA ARG A 113 18.11 -3.27 -8.39
C ARG A 113 18.35 -4.39 -9.42
N LEU A 114 17.39 -4.60 -10.30
CA LEU A 114 17.50 -5.70 -11.26
C LEU A 114 18.64 -5.45 -12.24
N PRO A 115 19.63 -6.36 -12.33
CA PRO A 115 20.64 -6.27 -13.38
C PRO A 115 19.97 -6.62 -14.72
N MET A 116 20.13 -5.73 -15.67
CA MET A 116 19.47 -5.85 -16.99
C MET A 116 20.51 -6.09 -18.07
#